data_51a338d1927d36fc4970a745e67039a2
#
_entry.id   51a338d1927d36fc4970a745e67039a2
#
_cell.length_a   1.000
_cell.length_b   1.000
_cell.length_c   1.000
_cell.angle_alpha   90.00
_cell.angle_beta   90.00
_cell.angle_gamma   90.00
#
_symmetry.space_group_name_H-M   'P 1'
#
loop_
_entity.id
_entity.type
_entity.pdbx_description
1 polymer ?
#
loop_
_entity_poly.entity_id
_entity_poly.type
_entity_poly.pdbx_seq_one_letter_code
_entity_poly.pdbx_strand_id
1 'polypeptide(L)'
;LLVGTQIPPVTGTSHDGTLTMTARRQHNVSHYSLETFVATTGSALNWICEKLHWFDNPAQISALAATVNSARGVTFLPALTGLRVPQLQPNARASLCGISIATTQAEIAYAILEGIAHSVALCIDANQAIADVEASELVVGGGLSGSDTLLQIQADLSGMPVRRMHESDRASLRGIAFLAGSSGLLWDSLQQARATTVTDAVFEPSADSGARAKRRASWHARVEAELAHASAFDNGCGD
;
A
#
# COMPACT_ATOMS: atom_id res chain seq x y z
N LEU A 1 5.58 1.80 3.63
CA LEU A 1 6.31 1.50 4.86
C LEU A 1 7.39 2.53 5.09
N LEU A 2 7.49 3.04 6.28
CA LEU A 2 8.50 4.02 6.68
C LEU A 2 9.26 3.47 7.88
N VAL A 3 10.58 3.29 7.72
CA VAL A 3 11.48 2.87 8.79
C VAL A 3 12.35 4.06 9.18
N GLY A 4 12.16 4.59 10.39
CA GLY A 4 12.97 5.71 10.90
C GLY A 4 14.31 5.22 11.44
N THR A 5 15.43 5.77 10.95
CA THR A 5 16.77 5.51 11.46
C THR A 5 17.59 6.79 11.47
N GLN A 6 18.58 6.88 12.36
CA GLN A 6 19.51 8.01 12.39
C GLN A 6 20.62 7.88 11.32
N ILE A 7 20.86 6.66 10.84
CA ILE A 7 21.83 6.34 9.80
C ILE A 7 21.05 5.96 8.54
N PRO A 8 21.32 6.60 7.38
CA PRO A 8 20.62 6.22 6.15
C PRO A 8 20.88 4.74 5.85
N PRO A 9 19.85 3.96 5.56
CA PRO A 9 20.03 2.60 5.07
C PRO A 9 20.92 2.63 3.84
N VAL A 10 21.88 1.74 3.75
CA VAL A 10 22.68 1.56 2.53
C VAL A 10 21.78 0.86 1.52
N THR A 11 21.11 1.64 0.70
CA THR A 11 20.46 1.12 -0.48
C THR A 11 21.55 0.86 -1.50
N GLY A 12 21.88 -0.40 -1.75
CA GLY A 12 22.58 -0.77 -2.98
C GLY A 12 21.79 -0.20 -4.18
N THR A 13 22.32 -0.26 -5.37
CA THR A 13 21.62 0.15 -6.61
C THR A 13 20.26 -0.54 -6.68
N SER A 14 19.23 0.09 -6.10
CA SER A 14 17.92 -0.50 -5.95
C SER A 14 17.20 -0.42 -7.29
N HIS A 15 17.18 -1.52 -8.01
CA HIS A 15 16.31 -1.68 -9.16
C HIS A 15 14.82 -1.86 -8.76
N ASP A 16 14.54 -1.91 -7.46
CA ASP A 16 13.22 -2.25 -6.89
C ASP A 16 12.35 -1.04 -6.53
N GLY A 17 12.78 0.17 -6.86
CA GLY A 17 12.00 1.39 -6.63
C GLY A 17 11.98 1.88 -5.18
N THR A 18 12.81 1.31 -4.30
CA THR A 18 12.95 1.74 -2.91
C THR A 18 13.92 2.92 -2.80
N LEU A 19 13.57 3.92 -2.01
CA LEU A 19 14.34 5.14 -1.82
C LEU A 19 14.64 5.38 -0.34
N THR A 20 15.86 5.84 -0.04
CA THR A 20 16.16 6.41 1.27
C THR A 20 15.85 7.90 1.23
N MET A 21 15.03 8.37 2.14
CA MET A 21 14.62 9.76 2.23
C MET A 21 14.88 10.33 3.62
N THR A 22 15.00 11.65 3.71
CA THR A 22 14.99 12.34 5.00
C THR A 22 13.54 12.44 5.49
N ALA A 23 13.18 11.62 6.47
CA ALA A 23 11.84 11.64 7.05
C ALA A 23 11.57 12.94 7.83
N ARG A 24 12.57 13.42 8.56
CA ARG A 24 12.52 14.71 9.28
C ARG A 24 13.90 15.19 9.67
N ARG A 25 14.01 16.49 9.91
CA ARG A 25 15.18 17.12 10.56
C ARG A 25 14.73 18.01 11.69
N GLN A 26 15.30 17.80 12.87
CA GLN A 26 14.99 18.58 14.08
C GLN A 26 16.29 18.77 14.91
N HIS A 27 16.54 19.96 15.42
CA HIS A 27 17.74 20.30 16.19
C HIS A 27 19.06 19.81 15.54
N ASN A 28 19.19 20.01 14.22
CA ASN A 28 20.31 19.54 13.40
C ASN A 28 20.50 18.03 13.32
N VAL A 29 19.55 17.23 13.81
CA VAL A 29 19.54 15.77 13.66
C VAL A 29 18.57 15.39 12.55
N SER A 30 19.06 14.66 11.55
CA SER A 30 18.24 14.09 10.49
C SER A 30 17.83 12.65 10.85
N HIS A 31 16.56 12.35 10.64
CA HIS A 31 16.04 10.99 10.68
C HIS A 31 15.67 10.57 9.27
N TYR A 32 16.06 9.39 8.89
CA TYR A 32 15.87 8.86 7.55
C TYR A 32 14.76 7.82 7.54
N SER A 33 14.22 7.58 6.39
CA SER A 33 13.23 6.54 6.14
C SER A 33 13.59 5.76 4.88
N LEU A 34 13.19 4.53 4.88
CA LEU A 34 13.17 3.70 3.69
C LEU A 34 11.76 3.72 3.12
N GLU A 35 11.63 4.12 1.88
CA GLU A 35 10.35 4.41 1.27
C GLU A 35 10.20 3.67 -0.06
N THR A 36 9.14 2.90 -0.17
CA THR A 36 8.71 2.24 -1.40
C THR A 36 7.25 2.61 -1.62
N PHE A 37 6.84 2.85 -2.84
CA PHE A 37 5.49 3.29 -3.10
C PHE A 37 4.80 2.54 -4.24
N VAL A 38 3.50 2.40 -4.11
CA VAL A 38 2.60 1.95 -5.17
C VAL A 38 2.20 3.17 -5.98
N ALA A 39 2.43 3.13 -7.29
CA ALA A 39 2.21 4.29 -8.16
C ALA A 39 0.73 4.72 -8.22
N THR A 40 -0.19 3.77 -8.14
CA THR A 40 -1.63 4.04 -8.21
C THR A 40 -2.38 3.24 -7.16
N THR A 41 -2.99 3.95 -6.20
CA THR A 41 -3.84 3.40 -5.13
C THR A 41 -5.20 4.09 -5.13
N GLY A 42 -5.37 5.16 -4.37
CA GLY A 42 -6.60 5.97 -4.41
C GLY A 42 -6.91 6.55 -5.79
N SER A 43 -5.88 6.92 -6.54
CA SER A 43 -6.02 7.35 -7.93
C SER A 43 -6.58 6.26 -8.85
N ALA A 44 -6.29 4.98 -8.59
CA ALA A 44 -6.90 3.87 -9.33
C ALA A 44 -8.40 3.76 -9.05
N LEU A 45 -8.83 3.94 -7.78
CA LEU A 45 -10.26 3.94 -7.44
C LEU A 45 -10.99 5.10 -8.11
N ASN A 46 -10.42 6.30 -8.07
CA ASN A 46 -10.99 7.46 -8.75
C ASN A 46 -11.09 7.23 -10.26
N TRP A 47 -10.03 6.70 -10.88
CA TRP A 47 -10.03 6.39 -12.32
C TRP A 47 -11.14 5.39 -12.69
N ILE A 48 -11.34 4.33 -11.89
CA ILE A 48 -12.40 3.33 -12.11
C ILE A 48 -13.79 3.99 -12.01
N CYS A 49 -13.99 4.91 -11.05
CA CYS A 49 -15.26 5.63 -10.90
C CYS A 49 -15.46 6.67 -12.00
N GLU A 50 -14.47 7.53 -12.26
CA GLU A 50 -14.60 8.70 -13.11
C GLU A 50 -14.45 8.40 -14.61
N LYS A 51 -13.67 7.38 -14.99
CA LYS A 51 -13.39 7.04 -16.39
C LYS A 51 -14.14 5.81 -16.88
N LEU A 52 -14.20 4.76 -16.04
CA LEU A 52 -14.91 3.53 -16.41
C LEU A 52 -16.39 3.56 -16.00
N HIS A 53 -16.75 4.40 -15.04
CA HIS A 53 -18.11 4.48 -14.47
C HIS A 53 -18.62 3.12 -13.95
N TRP A 54 -17.71 2.29 -13.44
CA TRP A 54 -18.09 0.99 -12.89
C TRP A 54 -18.69 1.09 -11.50
N PHE A 55 -18.37 2.16 -10.78
CA PHE A 55 -18.87 2.48 -9.44
C PHE A 55 -19.10 3.98 -9.35
N ASP A 56 -20.04 4.39 -8.51
CA ASP A 56 -20.39 5.81 -8.34
C ASP A 56 -19.26 6.61 -7.65
N ASN A 57 -18.59 5.96 -6.69
CA ASN A 57 -17.50 6.57 -5.91
C ASN A 57 -16.67 5.48 -5.18
N PRO A 58 -15.47 5.83 -4.67
CA PRO A 58 -14.61 4.89 -3.94
C PRO A 58 -15.26 4.25 -2.69
N ALA A 59 -16.19 4.94 -2.02
CA ALA A 59 -16.87 4.39 -0.85
C ALA A 59 -17.80 3.22 -1.25
N GLN A 60 -18.43 3.28 -2.43
CA GLN A 60 -19.23 2.17 -2.97
C GLN A 60 -18.38 0.93 -3.24
N ILE A 61 -17.14 1.10 -3.73
CA ILE A 61 -16.20 -0.03 -3.90
C ILE A 61 -15.97 -0.71 -2.56
N SER A 62 -15.68 0.05 -1.50
CA SER A 62 -15.46 -0.50 -0.16
C SER A 62 -16.71 -1.18 0.40
N ALA A 63 -17.89 -0.57 0.21
CA ALA A 63 -19.15 -1.12 0.70
C ALA A 63 -19.53 -2.42 -0.01
N LEU A 64 -19.37 -2.51 -1.34
CA LEU A 64 -19.63 -3.72 -2.10
C LEU A 64 -18.61 -4.83 -1.75
N ALA A 65 -17.33 -4.50 -1.67
CA ALA A 65 -16.31 -5.46 -1.29
C ALA A 65 -16.57 -6.07 0.10
N ALA A 66 -17.14 -5.31 1.04
CA ALA A 66 -17.51 -5.79 2.37
C ALA A 66 -18.61 -6.84 2.37
N THR A 67 -19.37 -7.00 1.27
CA THR A 67 -20.46 -7.98 1.18
C THR A 67 -19.99 -9.38 0.77
N VAL A 68 -18.72 -9.54 0.43
CA VAL A 68 -18.11 -10.81 0.01
C VAL A 68 -16.82 -11.08 0.79
N ASN A 69 -16.41 -12.34 0.85
CA ASN A 69 -15.21 -12.75 1.61
C ASN A 69 -13.99 -12.99 0.72
N SER A 70 -14.12 -12.89 -0.59
CA SER A 70 -13.03 -13.09 -1.55
C SER A 70 -13.42 -12.60 -2.93
N ALA A 71 -12.42 -12.37 -3.78
CA ALA A 71 -12.60 -12.06 -5.20
C ALA A 71 -12.93 -13.29 -6.08
N ARG A 72 -13.01 -14.50 -5.52
CA ARG A 72 -13.30 -15.78 -6.22
C ARG A 72 -12.49 -15.98 -7.51
N GLY A 73 -11.19 -15.66 -7.45
CA GLY A 73 -10.26 -15.82 -8.58
C GLY A 73 -10.17 -14.62 -9.52
N VAL A 74 -10.97 -13.59 -9.32
CA VAL A 74 -10.77 -12.30 -9.98
C VAL A 74 -9.55 -11.63 -9.38
N THR A 75 -8.67 -11.10 -10.23
CA THR A 75 -7.47 -10.37 -9.80
C THR A 75 -7.37 -9.03 -10.52
N PHE A 76 -7.03 -7.99 -9.80
CA PHE A 76 -6.77 -6.67 -10.34
C PHE A 76 -5.32 -6.27 -10.09
N LEU A 77 -4.58 -5.93 -11.14
CA LEU A 77 -3.25 -5.35 -11.05
C LEU A 77 -3.36 -3.83 -11.28
N PRO A 78 -3.07 -2.97 -10.28
CA PRO A 78 -3.25 -1.52 -10.39
C PRO A 78 -2.07 -0.82 -11.07
N ALA A 79 -1.59 -1.32 -12.22
CA ALA A 79 -0.44 -0.78 -12.94
C ALA A 79 -0.83 0.30 -13.96
N LEU A 80 -1.68 1.27 -13.57
CA LEU A 80 -2.18 2.33 -14.48
C LEU A 80 -1.06 3.25 -15.00
N THR A 81 0.05 3.37 -14.27
CA THR A 81 1.23 4.18 -14.65
C THR A 81 2.51 3.35 -14.57
N GLY A 82 2.41 2.06 -14.86
CA GLY A 82 3.49 1.10 -14.74
C GLY A 82 3.61 0.48 -13.34
N LEU A 83 4.58 -0.41 -13.17
CA LEU A 83 4.97 -1.03 -11.91
C LEU A 83 6.26 -0.41 -11.39
N ARG A 84 6.38 -0.37 -10.05
CA ARG A 84 7.59 0.07 -9.35
C ARG A 84 8.24 -1.07 -8.58
N VAL A 85 7.43 -1.97 -8.05
CA VAL A 85 7.82 -3.12 -7.24
C VAL A 85 7.17 -4.36 -7.86
N PRO A 86 7.87 -5.51 -7.96
CA PRO A 86 9.20 -5.84 -7.47
C PRO A 86 10.35 -5.26 -8.30
N GLN A 87 10.07 -4.75 -9.48
CA GLN A 87 11.02 -4.05 -10.35
C GLN A 87 10.34 -2.89 -11.09
N LEU A 88 11.12 -1.88 -11.44
CA LEU A 88 10.64 -0.76 -12.22
C LEU A 88 10.32 -1.22 -13.65
N GLN A 89 9.02 -1.16 -14.03
CA GLN A 89 8.54 -1.45 -15.37
C GLN A 89 7.50 -0.42 -15.80
N PRO A 90 7.93 0.66 -16.49
CA PRO A 90 7.04 1.74 -16.90
C PRO A 90 5.97 1.32 -17.92
N ASN A 91 6.25 0.27 -18.68
CA ASN A 91 5.36 -0.23 -19.74
C ASN A 91 4.33 -1.26 -19.26
N ALA A 92 4.41 -1.71 -18.00
CA ALA A 92 3.37 -2.54 -17.41
C ALA A 92 2.02 -1.80 -17.40
N ARG A 93 0.94 -2.54 -17.56
CA ARG A 93 -0.42 -1.98 -17.64
C ARG A 93 -1.33 -2.63 -16.61
N ALA A 94 -2.32 -1.87 -16.18
CA ALA A 94 -3.37 -2.40 -15.31
C ALA A 94 -4.13 -3.52 -16.01
N SER A 95 -4.47 -4.55 -15.27
CA SER A 95 -5.22 -5.69 -15.80
C SER A 95 -6.24 -6.19 -14.79
N LEU A 96 -7.39 -6.63 -15.31
CA LEU A 96 -8.43 -7.33 -14.55
C LEU A 96 -8.61 -8.71 -15.19
N CYS A 97 -8.37 -9.77 -14.42
CA CYS A 97 -8.36 -11.15 -14.92
C CYS A 97 -9.22 -12.07 -14.05
N GLY A 98 -9.54 -13.25 -14.56
CA GLY A 98 -10.31 -14.26 -13.82
C GLY A 98 -11.83 -14.01 -13.81
N ILE A 99 -12.33 -13.12 -14.67
CA ILE A 99 -13.77 -12.85 -14.79
C ILE A 99 -14.46 -14.04 -15.49
N SER A 100 -15.62 -14.40 -14.98
CA SER A 100 -16.53 -15.40 -15.55
C SER A 100 -17.96 -14.86 -15.60
N ILE A 101 -18.88 -15.62 -16.21
CA ILE A 101 -20.30 -15.28 -16.24
C ILE A 101 -20.93 -15.18 -14.84
N ALA A 102 -20.33 -15.83 -13.83
CA ALA A 102 -20.79 -15.81 -12.46
C ALA A 102 -20.16 -14.68 -11.61
N THR A 103 -19.24 -13.90 -12.18
CA THR A 103 -18.56 -12.83 -11.44
C THR A 103 -19.52 -11.68 -11.17
N THR A 104 -19.58 -11.26 -9.93
CA THR A 104 -20.41 -10.15 -9.46
C THR A 104 -19.61 -8.85 -9.34
N GLN A 105 -20.32 -7.74 -9.30
CA GLN A 105 -19.70 -6.42 -9.07
C GLN A 105 -18.99 -6.35 -7.69
N ALA A 106 -19.51 -7.04 -6.67
CA ALA A 106 -18.90 -7.12 -5.34
C ALA A 106 -17.54 -7.85 -5.37
N GLU A 107 -17.42 -8.93 -6.14
CA GLU A 107 -16.17 -9.67 -6.33
C GLU A 107 -15.12 -8.84 -7.09
N ILE A 108 -15.57 -8.04 -8.08
CA ILE A 108 -14.70 -7.06 -8.76
C ILE A 108 -14.23 -5.99 -7.78
N ALA A 109 -15.13 -5.44 -6.97
CA ALA A 109 -14.79 -4.45 -5.94
C ALA A 109 -13.77 -5.01 -4.93
N TYR A 110 -13.96 -6.25 -4.49
CA TYR A 110 -13.00 -6.92 -3.62
C TYR A 110 -11.64 -7.11 -4.30
N ALA A 111 -11.61 -7.56 -5.56
CA ALA A 111 -10.37 -7.73 -6.33
C ALA A 111 -9.59 -6.43 -6.48
N ILE A 112 -10.27 -5.29 -6.66
CA ILE A 112 -9.66 -3.97 -6.75
C ILE A 112 -8.94 -3.62 -5.44
N LEU A 113 -9.61 -3.76 -4.29
CA LEU A 113 -9.00 -3.50 -2.98
C LEU A 113 -7.88 -4.49 -2.68
N GLU A 114 -8.08 -5.77 -3.00
CA GLU A 114 -7.07 -6.82 -2.80
C GLU A 114 -5.81 -6.57 -3.64
N GLY A 115 -5.94 -6.12 -4.89
CA GLY A 115 -4.82 -5.76 -5.76
C GLY A 115 -3.99 -4.60 -5.20
N ILE A 116 -4.65 -3.58 -4.62
CA ILE A 116 -3.97 -2.48 -3.92
C ILE A 116 -3.24 -3.03 -2.69
N ALA A 117 -3.89 -3.85 -1.88
CA ALA A 117 -3.29 -4.43 -0.67
C ALA A 117 -2.09 -5.35 -0.98
N HIS A 118 -2.16 -6.14 -2.06
CA HIS A 118 -1.03 -6.92 -2.56
C HIS A 118 0.15 -6.05 -2.98
N SER A 119 -0.11 -4.95 -3.68
CA SER A 119 0.93 -4.00 -4.09
C SER A 119 1.62 -3.37 -2.88
N VAL A 120 0.87 -3.03 -1.84
CA VAL A 120 1.43 -2.54 -0.57
C VAL A 120 2.23 -3.64 0.13
N ALA A 121 1.77 -4.90 0.12
CA ALA A 121 2.51 -6.02 0.70
C ALA A 121 3.87 -6.23 0.03
N LEU A 122 3.98 -6.08 -1.30
CA LEU A 122 5.28 -6.08 -2.00
C LEU A 122 6.20 -4.96 -1.52
N CYS A 123 5.66 -3.75 -1.31
CA CYS A 123 6.45 -2.64 -0.78
C CYS A 123 6.96 -2.94 0.63
N ILE A 124 6.15 -3.58 1.46
CA ILE A 124 6.55 -3.99 2.81
C ILE A 124 7.71 -4.98 2.75
N ASP A 125 7.58 -6.03 1.92
CA ASP A 125 8.63 -7.04 1.76
C ASP A 125 9.95 -6.43 1.29
N ALA A 126 9.90 -5.57 0.26
CA ALA A 126 11.08 -4.89 -0.26
C ALA A 126 11.77 -4.04 0.83
N ASN A 127 11.00 -3.28 1.60
CA ASN A 127 11.56 -2.47 2.70
C ASN A 127 12.14 -3.33 3.82
N GLN A 128 11.48 -4.41 4.23
CA GLN A 128 11.97 -5.32 5.26
C GLN A 128 13.27 -6.02 4.85
N ALA A 129 13.34 -6.47 3.58
CA ALA A 129 14.54 -7.09 3.03
C ALA A 129 15.75 -6.15 3.00
N ILE A 130 15.54 -4.85 2.69
CA ILE A 130 16.62 -3.86 2.65
C ILE A 130 17.03 -3.41 4.06
N ALA A 131 16.05 -3.22 4.95
CA ALA A 131 16.30 -2.73 6.30
C ALA A 131 16.81 -3.81 7.26
N ASP A 132 16.72 -5.10 6.86
CA ASP A 132 16.99 -6.25 7.72
C ASP A 132 16.21 -6.17 9.06
N VAL A 133 14.94 -5.76 8.96
CA VAL A 133 14.04 -5.55 10.09
C VAL A 133 12.66 -6.12 9.77
N GLU A 134 12.09 -6.86 10.69
CA GLU A 134 10.69 -7.26 10.63
C GLU A 134 9.80 -6.18 11.25
N ALA A 135 8.84 -5.68 10.49
CA ALA A 135 7.82 -4.80 11.02
C ALA A 135 6.83 -5.58 11.88
N SER A 136 6.47 -5.05 13.02
CA SER A 136 5.51 -5.68 13.94
C SER A 136 4.06 -5.21 13.73
N GLU A 137 3.86 -4.06 13.08
CA GLU A 137 2.55 -3.48 12.79
C GLU A 137 2.64 -2.50 11.61
N LEU A 138 1.50 -2.24 11.00
CA LEU A 138 1.34 -1.17 10.01
C LEU A 138 0.49 -0.05 10.61
N VAL A 139 1.02 1.18 10.63
CA VAL A 139 0.25 2.37 10.98
C VAL A 139 -0.18 3.07 9.69
N VAL A 140 -1.48 3.27 9.51
CA VAL A 140 -2.04 3.79 8.27
C VAL A 140 -2.63 5.19 8.44
N GLY A 141 -2.55 5.97 7.35
CA GLY A 141 -3.14 7.30 7.25
C GLY A 141 -3.43 7.67 5.79
N GLY A 142 -4.18 8.74 5.61
CA GLY A 142 -4.63 9.20 4.29
C GLY A 142 -6.04 8.70 3.95
N GLY A 143 -6.57 9.12 2.80
CA GLY A 143 -7.97 8.88 2.43
C GLY A 143 -8.38 7.41 2.37
N LEU A 144 -7.49 6.52 1.91
CA LEU A 144 -7.78 5.08 1.83
C LEU A 144 -7.87 4.40 3.20
N SER A 145 -7.31 4.97 4.25
CA SER A 145 -7.42 4.42 5.61
C SER A 145 -8.84 4.45 6.17
N GLY A 146 -9.77 5.14 5.51
CA GLY A 146 -11.20 5.11 5.82
C GLY A 146 -11.92 3.82 5.39
N SER A 147 -11.29 2.96 4.60
CA SER A 147 -11.90 1.69 4.15
C SER A 147 -11.53 0.54 5.09
N ASP A 148 -12.44 0.17 6.00
CA ASP A 148 -12.24 -0.98 6.91
C ASP A 148 -11.95 -2.28 6.13
N THR A 149 -12.66 -2.50 5.03
CA THR A 149 -12.47 -3.66 4.17
C THR A 149 -11.03 -3.72 3.60
N LEU A 150 -10.50 -2.59 3.10
CA LEU A 150 -9.11 -2.55 2.62
C LEU A 150 -8.13 -2.83 3.75
N LEU A 151 -8.35 -2.27 4.95
CA LEU A 151 -7.44 -2.45 6.08
C LEU A 151 -7.45 -3.89 6.59
N GLN A 152 -8.61 -4.55 6.61
CA GLN A 152 -8.69 -5.98 6.94
C GLN A 152 -7.97 -6.84 5.89
N ILE A 153 -8.19 -6.60 4.59
CA ILE A 153 -7.46 -7.29 3.52
C ILE A 153 -5.95 -7.06 3.66
N GLN A 154 -5.52 -5.85 4.00
CA GLN A 154 -4.11 -5.52 4.22
C GLN A 154 -3.52 -6.28 5.40
N ALA A 155 -4.24 -6.38 6.53
CA ALA A 155 -3.82 -7.17 7.68
C ALA A 155 -3.66 -8.65 7.31
N ASP A 156 -4.64 -9.21 6.62
CA ASP A 156 -4.63 -10.62 6.17
C ASP A 156 -3.47 -10.92 5.23
N LEU A 157 -3.12 -10.02 4.32
CA LEU A 157 -2.05 -10.21 3.33
C LEU A 157 -0.66 -9.93 3.88
N SER A 158 -0.51 -8.97 4.79
CA SER A 158 0.78 -8.68 5.43
C SER A 158 1.09 -9.64 6.58
N GLY A 159 0.05 -10.19 7.23
CA GLY A 159 0.19 -10.99 8.45
C GLY A 159 0.53 -10.15 9.68
N MET A 160 0.30 -8.85 9.61
CA MET A 160 0.59 -7.89 10.67
C MET A 160 -0.67 -7.11 11.05
N PRO A 161 -0.84 -6.71 12.31
CA PRO A 161 -1.87 -5.78 12.70
C PRO A 161 -1.79 -4.48 11.90
N VAL A 162 -2.92 -3.98 11.44
CA VAL A 162 -3.04 -2.67 10.78
C VAL A 162 -3.75 -1.73 11.73
N ARG A 163 -3.06 -0.68 12.16
CA ARG A 163 -3.57 0.30 13.11
C ARG A 163 -3.93 1.59 12.41
N ARG A 164 -5.20 1.97 12.52
CA ARG A 164 -5.68 3.29 12.11
C ARG A 164 -5.71 4.22 13.30
N MET A 165 -5.12 5.39 13.13
CA MET A 165 -5.16 6.45 14.14
C MET A 165 -6.39 7.33 13.93
N HIS A 166 -6.93 7.90 15.01
CA HIS A 166 -8.02 8.88 14.91
C HIS A 166 -7.66 10.02 13.95
N GLU A 167 -8.60 10.48 13.14
CA GLU A 167 -8.38 11.47 12.07
C GLU A 167 -7.21 11.10 11.15
N SER A 168 -7.17 9.86 10.71
CA SER A 168 -6.09 9.30 9.88
C SER A 168 -5.96 9.98 8.51
N ASP A 169 -7.02 10.58 8.00
CA ASP A 169 -7.04 11.41 6.78
C ASP A 169 -6.18 12.67 6.90
N ARG A 170 -5.96 13.16 8.13
CA ARG A 170 -5.14 14.34 8.45
C ARG A 170 -3.75 14.01 8.99
N ALA A 171 -3.26 12.79 8.77
CA ALA A 171 -1.99 12.31 9.33
C ALA A 171 -0.80 13.24 9.01
N SER A 172 -0.71 13.76 7.78
CA SER A 172 0.36 14.68 7.37
C SER A 172 0.28 16.02 8.11
N LEU A 173 -0.91 16.59 8.23
CA LEU A 173 -1.13 17.84 8.98
C LEU A 173 -0.76 17.68 10.45
N ARG A 174 -1.18 16.57 11.06
CA ARG A 174 -0.84 16.24 12.46
C ARG A 174 0.66 16.08 12.64
N GLY A 175 1.36 15.42 11.71
CA GLY A 175 2.82 15.26 11.74
C GLY A 175 3.55 16.60 11.73
N ILE A 176 3.13 17.55 10.90
CA ILE A 176 3.69 18.90 10.86
C ILE A 176 3.39 19.67 12.16
N ALA A 177 2.15 19.58 12.68
CA ALA A 177 1.76 20.20 13.95
C ALA A 177 2.60 19.67 15.12
N PHE A 178 2.87 18.37 15.16
CA PHE A 178 3.74 17.76 16.17
C PHE A 178 5.17 18.27 16.09
N LEU A 179 5.74 18.36 14.88
CA LEU A 179 7.08 18.91 14.68
C LEU A 179 7.18 20.38 15.12
N ALA A 180 6.22 21.20 14.73
CA ALA A 180 6.19 22.61 15.10
C ALA A 180 5.98 22.78 16.62
N GLY A 181 5.01 22.09 17.20
CA GLY A 181 4.69 22.21 18.63
C GLY A 181 5.76 21.63 19.56
N SER A 182 6.56 20.65 19.09
CA SER A 182 7.64 20.03 19.86
C SER A 182 8.92 20.87 19.89
N SER A 183 8.92 22.08 19.31
CA SER A 183 10.01 23.06 19.41
C SER A 183 9.94 23.92 20.69
N GLY A 184 9.28 23.43 21.73
CA GLY A 184 9.14 24.13 23.02
C GLY A 184 7.89 25.02 23.13
N LEU A 185 6.95 24.94 22.16
CA LEU A 185 5.70 25.72 22.17
C LEU A 185 4.56 25.03 22.92
N LEU A 186 4.33 23.73 22.63
CA LEU A 186 3.20 22.96 23.15
C LEU A 186 3.64 21.68 23.87
N TRP A 187 4.72 21.07 23.41
CA TRP A 187 5.26 19.82 23.97
C TRP A 187 6.78 19.92 24.13
N ASP A 188 7.30 19.30 25.17
CA ASP A 188 8.75 19.27 25.44
C ASP A 188 9.51 18.40 24.44
N SER A 189 8.82 17.49 23.76
CA SER A 189 9.42 16.59 22.77
C SER A 189 8.39 16.08 21.76
N LEU A 190 8.89 15.61 20.61
CA LEU A 190 8.07 14.92 19.61
C LEU A 190 7.44 13.63 20.17
N GLN A 191 8.11 12.96 21.10
CA GLN A 191 7.57 11.77 21.76
C GLN A 191 6.33 12.13 22.59
N GLN A 192 6.36 13.21 23.34
CA GLN A 192 5.22 13.71 24.10
C GLN A 192 4.06 14.11 23.16
N ALA A 193 4.36 14.82 22.06
CA ALA A 193 3.37 15.15 21.04
C ALA A 193 2.70 13.88 20.48
N ARG A 194 3.50 12.89 20.09
CA ARG A 194 3.01 11.62 19.55
C ARG A 194 2.15 10.83 20.55
N ALA A 195 2.44 10.92 21.84
CA ALA A 195 1.67 10.23 22.88
C ALA A 195 0.23 10.74 23.00
N THR A 196 -0.09 11.91 22.42
CA THR A 196 -1.47 12.43 22.35
C THR A 196 -2.32 11.76 21.27
N THR A 197 -1.72 10.95 20.39
CA THR A 197 -2.44 10.31 19.29
C THR A 197 -3.24 9.11 19.80
N VAL A 198 -4.51 9.07 19.45
CA VAL A 198 -5.44 8.00 19.84
C VAL A 198 -5.61 7.01 18.69
N THR A 199 -5.60 5.72 19.01
CA THR A 199 -5.96 4.66 18.05
C THR A 199 -7.48 4.67 17.85
N ASP A 200 -7.91 4.66 16.59
CA ASP A 200 -9.31 4.55 16.21
C ASP A 200 -9.72 3.07 16.06
N ALA A 201 -8.95 2.31 15.30
CA ALA A 201 -9.21 0.89 15.07
C ALA A 201 -7.90 0.11 14.87
N VAL A 202 -7.95 -1.19 15.18
CA VAL A 202 -6.90 -2.16 14.88
C VAL A 202 -7.53 -3.34 14.14
N PHE A 203 -6.96 -3.68 13.00
CA PHE A 203 -7.38 -4.82 12.17
C PHE A 203 -6.34 -5.93 12.34
N GLU A 204 -6.74 -7.00 12.99
CA GLU A 204 -5.88 -8.17 13.22
C GLU A 204 -5.93 -9.11 12.01
N PRO A 205 -4.81 -9.78 11.66
CA PRO A 205 -4.82 -10.80 10.62
C PRO A 205 -5.78 -11.95 10.97
N SER A 206 -6.78 -12.19 10.14
CA SER A 206 -7.74 -13.29 10.30
C SER A 206 -7.38 -14.51 9.46
N ALA A 207 -6.63 -14.32 8.38
CA ALA A 207 -6.17 -15.40 7.51
C ALA A 207 -4.99 -16.16 8.11
N ASP A 208 -5.06 -17.49 8.09
CA ASP A 208 -3.92 -18.32 8.43
C ASP A 208 -2.75 -18.14 7.44
N SER A 209 -1.54 -18.55 7.85
CA SER A 209 -0.33 -18.36 7.04
C SER A 209 -0.37 -19.10 5.69
N GLY A 210 -1.03 -20.24 5.62
CA GLY A 210 -1.17 -21.03 4.40
C GLY A 210 -2.12 -20.36 3.39
N ALA A 211 -3.27 -19.88 3.85
CA ALA A 211 -4.21 -19.12 3.02
C ALA A 211 -3.57 -17.83 2.49
N ARG A 212 -2.85 -17.10 3.35
CA ARG A 212 -2.09 -15.90 2.98
C ARG A 212 -1.05 -16.21 1.91
N ALA A 213 -0.22 -17.23 2.11
CA ALA A 213 0.82 -17.63 1.17
C ALA A 213 0.23 -17.98 -0.21
N LYS A 214 -0.89 -18.72 -0.24
CA LYS A 214 -1.58 -19.08 -1.50
C LYS A 214 -2.10 -17.84 -2.24
N ARG A 215 -2.75 -16.91 -1.52
CA ARG A 215 -3.26 -15.65 -2.12
C ARG A 215 -2.10 -14.84 -2.71
N ARG A 216 -1.00 -14.69 -1.98
CA ARG A 216 0.19 -13.96 -2.43
C ARG A 216 0.84 -14.62 -3.64
N ALA A 217 1.03 -15.95 -3.63
CA ALA A 217 1.61 -16.68 -4.74
C ALA A 217 0.78 -16.53 -6.04
N SER A 218 -0.55 -16.62 -5.94
CA SER A 218 -1.46 -16.42 -7.07
C SER A 218 -1.32 -15.01 -7.67
N TRP A 219 -1.22 -13.99 -6.82
CA TRP A 219 -1.07 -12.62 -7.28
C TRP A 219 0.34 -12.34 -7.85
N HIS A 220 1.41 -12.89 -7.26
CA HIS A 220 2.77 -12.81 -7.81
C HIS A 220 2.84 -13.36 -9.23
N ALA A 221 2.22 -14.51 -9.50
CA ALA A 221 2.16 -15.09 -10.84
C ALA A 221 1.52 -14.13 -11.86
N ARG A 222 0.54 -13.30 -11.43
CA ARG A 222 -0.06 -12.26 -12.27
C ARG A 222 0.91 -11.10 -12.54
N VAL A 223 1.66 -10.67 -11.54
CA VAL A 223 2.69 -9.64 -11.70
C VAL A 223 3.77 -10.13 -12.68
N GLU A 224 4.26 -11.34 -12.52
CA GLU A 224 5.26 -11.93 -13.39
C GLU A 224 4.78 -12.04 -14.85
N ALA A 225 3.52 -12.45 -15.06
CA ALA A 225 2.92 -12.48 -16.39
C ALA A 225 2.85 -11.10 -17.04
N GLU A 226 2.51 -10.07 -16.27
CA GLU A 226 2.50 -8.69 -16.77
C GLU A 226 3.91 -8.16 -17.06
N LEU A 227 4.88 -8.46 -16.21
CA LEU A 227 6.28 -8.10 -16.44
C LEU A 227 6.83 -8.74 -17.71
N ALA A 228 6.54 -10.02 -17.95
CA ALA A 228 6.92 -10.71 -19.17
C ALA A 228 6.25 -10.09 -20.41
N HIS A 229 4.96 -9.75 -20.31
CA HIS A 229 4.22 -9.09 -21.38
C HIS A 229 4.79 -7.70 -21.69
N ALA A 230 5.02 -6.87 -20.69
CA ALA A 230 5.57 -5.53 -20.85
C ALA A 230 6.98 -5.55 -21.48
N SER A 231 7.84 -6.50 -21.06
CA SER A 231 9.18 -6.67 -21.63
C SER A 231 9.17 -7.11 -23.09
N ALA A 232 8.16 -7.85 -23.54
CA ALA A 232 8.00 -8.23 -24.93
C ALA A 232 7.68 -7.01 -25.83
N PHE A 233 6.95 -6.03 -25.30
CA PHE A 233 6.68 -4.77 -26.02
C PHE A 233 7.92 -3.89 -26.16
N ASP A 234 8.80 -3.84 -25.15
CA ASP A 234 10.06 -3.07 -25.21
C ASP A 234 10.99 -3.58 -26.31
N ASN A 235 11.00 -4.90 -26.54
CA ASN A 235 11.84 -5.53 -27.57
C ASN A 235 11.23 -5.46 -28.99
N GLY A 236 9.94 -5.16 -29.13
CA GLY A 236 9.22 -5.13 -30.41
C GLY A 236 9.06 -3.74 -31.04
N CYS A 237 9.38 -2.67 -30.33
CA CYS A 237 9.30 -1.27 -30.83
C CYS A 237 10.67 -0.70 -31.23
N GLY A 238 11.63 -1.53 -31.53
CA GLY A 238 13.01 -1.16 -31.92
C GLY A 238 13.29 -1.22 -33.42
N ASP A 239 12.27 -1.05 -34.29
CA ASP A 239 12.45 -0.90 -35.74
C ASP A 239 11.76 0.37 -36.27
#